data_79f6cdcf8004f434b82b0980064662de
#
_entry.id   79f6cdcf8004f434b82b0980064662de
#
_cell.length_a   1.000
_cell.length_b   1.000
_cell.length_c   1.000
_cell.angle_alpha   90.00
_cell.angle_beta   90.00
_cell.angle_gamma   90.00
#
_symmetry.space_group_name_H-M   'P 1'
#
loop_
_entity.id
_entity.type
_entity.pdbx_description
1 polymer ?
#
loop_
_entity_poly.entity_id
_entity_poly.type
_entity_poly.pdbx_seq_one_letter_code
_entity_poly.pdbx_strand_id
1 'polypeptide(L)' 'MKYCMIITTVSNRAEAEKITEALLTSHAAACVQQFAVTSSYRWKGKLEKSDEIMLLIKTKDSAYNLVEKIIRENHSYEV' A
#
# COMPACT_ATOMS: atom_id res chain seq x y z
N MET A 1 -2.93 -22.77 -7.55
CA MET A 1 -2.33 -21.68 -6.76
C MET A 1 -3.25 -20.47 -6.85
N LYS A 2 -3.55 -19.86 -5.71
CA LYS A 2 -4.41 -18.67 -5.66
C LYS A 2 -3.57 -17.41 -5.57
N TYR A 3 -4.02 -16.38 -6.27
CA TYR A 3 -3.40 -15.07 -6.25
C TYR A 3 -4.38 -14.05 -5.69
N CYS A 4 -3.86 -12.98 -5.13
CA CYS A 4 -4.69 -11.88 -4.65
C CYS A 4 -4.06 -10.54 -5.01
N MET A 5 -4.90 -9.51 -4.93
CA MET A 5 -4.47 -8.13 -5.08
C MET A 5 -4.76 -7.38 -3.79
N ILE A 6 -3.78 -6.61 -3.33
CA ILE A 6 -3.92 -5.82 -2.12
C ILE A 6 -3.75 -4.36 -2.51
N ILE A 7 -4.65 -3.52 -2.03
CA ILE A 7 -4.62 -2.09 -2.33
C ILE A 7 -4.40 -1.33 -1.05
N THR A 8 -3.45 -0.40 -1.07
CA THR A 8 -3.23 0.52 0.03
C THR A 8 -2.83 1.88 -0.54
N THR A 9 -2.92 2.92 0.28
CA THR A 9 -2.48 4.26 -0.11
C THR A 9 -1.44 4.76 0.88
N VAL A 10 -0.51 5.56 0.39
CA VAL A 10 0.54 6.18 1.20
C VAL A 10 0.60 7.67 0.88
N SER A 11 1.21 8.44 1.76
CA SER A 11 1.16 9.89 1.67
C SER A 11 2.07 10.51 0.61
N ASN A 12 3.12 9.82 0.21
CA ASN A 12 4.09 10.37 -0.73
C ASN A 12 4.87 9.28 -1.46
N ARG A 13 5.61 9.70 -2.48
CA ARG A 13 6.37 8.79 -3.32
C ARG A 13 7.50 8.08 -2.57
N ALA A 14 8.16 8.75 -1.65
CA ALA A 14 9.24 8.15 -0.87
C ALA A 14 8.75 6.98 -0.04
N GLU A 15 7.59 7.12 0.59
CA GLU A 15 6.97 6.05 1.36
C GLU A 15 6.54 4.90 0.44
N ALA A 16 5.98 5.22 -0.73
CA ALA A 16 5.60 4.23 -1.73
C ALA A 16 6.81 3.40 -2.16
N GLU A 17 7.95 4.05 -2.43
CA GLU A 17 9.17 3.36 -2.83
C GLU A 17 9.70 2.46 -1.71
N LYS A 18 9.65 2.92 -0.47
CA LYS A 18 10.11 2.15 0.69
C LYS A 18 9.31 0.86 0.83
N ILE A 19 8.00 0.95 0.75
CA ILE A 19 7.12 -0.22 0.86
C ILE A 19 7.32 -1.15 -0.34
N THR A 20 7.38 -0.59 -1.54
CA THR A 20 7.58 -1.37 -2.76
C THR A 20 8.88 -2.17 -2.68
N GLU A 21 9.97 -1.53 -2.31
CA GLU A 21 11.26 -2.20 -2.20
C GLU A 21 11.22 -3.31 -1.15
N ALA A 22 10.63 -3.04 0.01
CA ALA A 22 10.53 -4.04 1.07
C ALA A 22 9.71 -5.26 0.62
N LEU A 23 8.62 -5.04 -0.12
CA LEU A 23 7.77 -6.12 -0.62
C LEU A 23 8.47 -6.98 -1.67
N LEU A 24 9.21 -6.34 -2.57
CA LEU A 24 9.87 -7.07 -3.66
C LEU A 24 11.14 -7.78 -3.19
N THR A 25 11.95 -7.14 -2.35
CA THR A 25 13.19 -7.76 -1.85
C THR A 25 12.94 -8.95 -0.93
N SER A 26 11.83 -8.92 -0.19
CA SER A 26 11.45 -10.04 0.68
C SER A 26 10.70 -11.14 -0.06
N HIS A 27 10.44 -10.97 -1.35
CA HIS A 27 9.62 -11.87 -2.16
C HIS A 27 8.17 -11.99 -1.66
N ALA A 28 7.71 -11.01 -0.90
CA ALA A 28 6.32 -10.99 -0.42
C ALA A 28 5.34 -10.67 -1.55
N ALA A 29 5.79 -9.92 -2.55
CA ALA A 29 4.96 -9.57 -3.70
C ALA A 29 5.67 -9.90 -5.00
N ALA A 30 4.90 -10.21 -6.03
CA ALA A 30 5.40 -10.46 -7.37
C ALA A 30 5.48 -9.15 -8.17
N CYS A 31 4.56 -8.23 -7.91
CA CYS A 31 4.48 -6.98 -8.66
C CYS A 31 3.82 -5.92 -7.79
N VAL A 32 4.33 -4.70 -7.86
CA VAL A 32 3.74 -3.54 -7.18
C VAL A 32 3.60 -2.43 -8.20
N GLN A 33 2.38 -1.92 -8.36
CA GLN A 33 2.11 -0.81 -9.26
C GLN A 33 1.71 0.40 -8.44
N GLN A 34 2.13 1.58 -8.87
CA GLN A 34 1.89 2.84 -8.16
C GLN A 34 1.05 3.77 -9.02
N PHE A 35 0.06 4.42 -8.40
CA PHE A 35 -0.81 5.37 -9.06
C PHE A 35 -0.92 6.63 -8.20
N ALA A 36 -0.78 7.79 -8.84
CA ALA A 36 -1.07 9.05 -8.17
C ALA A 36 -2.59 9.21 -8.12
N VAL A 37 -3.14 9.43 -6.95
CA VAL A 37 -4.59 9.57 -6.74
C VAL A 37 -4.89 10.75 -5.85
N THR A 38 -6.11 11.28 -5.97
CA THR A 38 -6.64 12.25 -5.02
C THR A 38 -7.69 11.55 -4.19
N SER A 39 -7.48 11.48 -2.89
CA SER A 39 -8.41 10.86 -1.98
C SER A 39 -9.30 11.91 -1.34
N SER A 40 -10.60 11.67 -1.32
CA SER A 40 -11.56 12.53 -0.65
C SER A 40 -12.20 11.73 0.47
N TYR A 41 -12.21 12.27 1.67
CA TYR A 41 -12.67 11.53 2.83
C TYR A 41 -13.26 12.47 3.87
N ARG A 42 -13.95 11.88 4.83
CA ARG A 42 -14.52 12.62 5.95
C ARG A 42 -13.62 12.44 7.17
N TRP A 43 -13.24 13.57 7.74
CA TRP A 43 -12.37 13.57 8.92
C TRP A 43 -12.89 14.60 9.91
N LYS A 44 -13.25 14.14 11.12
CA LYS A 44 -13.77 15.01 12.18
C LYS A 44 -14.93 15.90 11.72
N GLY A 45 -15.85 15.31 10.96
CA GLY A 45 -17.03 16.01 10.45
C GLY A 45 -16.81 16.92 9.26
N LYS A 46 -15.60 16.97 8.72
CA LYS A 46 -15.27 17.79 7.56
C LYS A 46 -14.88 16.93 6.38
N LEU A 47 -15.09 17.47 5.18
CA LEU A 47 -14.62 16.83 3.96
C LEU A 47 -13.19 17.29 3.70
N GLU A 48 -12.30 16.32 3.57
CA GLU A 48 -10.88 16.55 3.31
C GLU A 48 -10.47 15.92 1.99
N LYS A 49 -9.44 16.50 1.38
CA LYS A 49 -8.81 15.92 0.19
C LYS A 49 -7.32 15.88 0.40
N SER A 50 -6.70 14.82 -0.09
CA SER A 50 -5.24 14.74 -0.08
C SER A 50 -4.75 14.00 -1.32
N ASP A 51 -3.58 14.39 -1.77
CA ASP A 51 -2.90 13.67 -2.85
C ASP A 51 -2.15 12.52 -2.21
N GLU A 52 -2.36 11.34 -2.76
CA GLU A 52 -1.76 10.12 -2.25
C GLU A 52 -1.21 9.28 -3.39
N ILE A 53 -0.40 8.29 -3.04
CA ILE A 53 0.03 7.26 -3.98
C ILE A 53 -0.68 5.97 -3.60
N MET A 54 -1.40 5.40 -4.55
CA MET A 54 -2.05 4.11 -4.36
C MET A 54 -1.11 3.01 -4.83
N LEU A 55 -0.94 2.00 -4.01
CA LEU A 55 -0.16 0.81 -4.37
C LEU A 55 -1.12 -0.32 -4.67
N LEU A 56 -0.95 -0.93 -5.83
CA LEU A 56 -1.65 -2.15 -6.23
C LEU A 56 -0.63 -3.27 -6.18
N ILE A 57 -0.81 -4.18 -5.22
CA ILE A 57 0.15 -5.23 -4.92
C ILE A 57 -0.42 -6.56 -5.38
N LYS A 58 0.31 -7.25 -6.26
CA LYS A 58 -0.09 -8.56 -6.75
C LYS A 58 0.79 -9.62 -6.11
N THR A 59 0.18 -10.61 -5.50
CA THR A 59 0.91 -11.64 -4.79
C THR A 59 0.12 -12.95 -4.73
N LYS A 60 0.73 -13.96 -4.14
CA LYS A 60 0.05 -15.22 -3.84
C LYS A 60 -0.82 -15.04 -2.60
N ASP A 61 -1.95 -15.72 -2.59
CA ASP A 61 -2.85 -15.68 -1.44
C ASP A 61 -2.12 -16.08 -0.14
N SER A 62 -1.22 -17.05 -0.22
CA SER A 62 -0.43 -17.50 0.94
C SER A 62 0.53 -16.45 1.50
N ALA A 63 0.83 -15.40 0.73
CA ALA A 63 1.73 -14.32 1.17
C ALA A 63 0.98 -13.13 1.75
N TYR A 64 -0.34 -13.16 1.80
CA TYR A 64 -1.17 -12.05 2.27
C TYR A 64 -0.75 -11.50 3.63
N ASN A 65 -0.57 -12.39 4.60
CA ASN A 65 -0.20 -11.98 5.96
C ASN A 65 1.17 -11.31 6.01
N LEU A 66 2.12 -11.79 5.20
CA LEU A 66 3.44 -11.19 5.13
C LEU A 66 3.37 -9.79 4.50
N VAL A 67 2.60 -9.64 3.43
CA VAL A 67 2.39 -8.33 2.79
C VAL A 67 1.80 -7.34 3.78
N GLU A 68 0.76 -7.76 4.49
CA GLU A 68 0.11 -6.91 5.48
C GLU A 68 1.09 -6.47 6.57
N LYS A 69 1.91 -7.38 7.06
CA LYS A 69 2.91 -7.08 8.07
C LYS A 69 3.91 -6.04 7.57
N ILE A 70 4.43 -6.22 6.36
CA ILE A 70 5.41 -5.31 5.78
C ILE A 70 4.81 -3.91 5.58
N ILE A 71 3.57 -3.84 5.09
CA ILE A 71 2.88 -2.56 4.94
C ILE A 71 2.75 -1.86 6.29
N ARG A 72 2.30 -2.60 7.30
CA ARG A 72 2.08 -2.04 8.63
C ARG A 72 3.37 -1.52 9.26
N GLU A 73 4.48 -2.24 9.06
CA GLU A 73 5.77 -1.85 9.61
C GLU A 73 6.39 -0.63 8.93
N ASN A 74 5.98 -0.34 7.70
CA ASN A 74 6.56 0.73 6.89
C ASN A 74 5.59 1.89 6.59
N HIS A 75 4.36 1.79 7.03
CA HIS A 75 3.34 2.81 6.76
C HIS A 75 3.37 3.89 7.83
N SER A 76 3.30 5.16 7.42
CA SER A 76 3.33 6.28 8.35
C SER A 76 1.98 6.57 9.00
N TYR A 77 0.88 6.09 8.42
CA TYR A 77 -0.45 6.28 8.98
C TYR A 77 -0.70 5.33 10.13
N GLU A 78 -1.40 5.80 11.14
CA GLU A 78 -1.98 4.93 12.14
C GLU A 78 -3.14 4.15 11.50
N VAL A 79 -3.10 2.86 11.70
CA VAL A 79 -4.14 1.99 11.14
C VAL A 79 -4.98 1.42 12.27
#